data_c2bd0969de086cfb946be7ed1cfa662b
#
_entry.id   c2bd0969de086cfb946be7ed1cfa662b
#
_cell.length_a   1.000
_cell.length_b   1.000
_cell.length_c   1.000
_cell.angle_alpha   90.00
_cell.angle_beta   90.00
_cell.angle_gamma   90.00
#
_symmetry.space_group_name_H-M   'P 1'
#
loop_
_entity.id
_entity.type
_entity.pdbx_description
1 polymer ?
#
loop_
_entity_poly.entity_id
_entity_poly.type
_entity_poly.pdbx_seq_one_letter_code
_entity_poly.pdbx_strand_id
1 'polypeptide(L)'
;MISVEKGRLPFKSDIKVCKVKRDFPNAKNYADLNAACYSWIQRVIASSKAKSIVIDDSQYLLVNELFDRAKEKSYDKFTDMAVNFRNLIHFINDLPEEDKIVYFLHHSEATSDGREKAKTIGRMLDEKLTLEGCFDIVIYCTDHKFYTQANNQSTAKTPEGLFESVEIPNDLKAVDDAIREYYGLGGANVEEKT
;
A
#
# COMPACT_ATOMS: atom_id res chain seq x y z
N MET A 1 -10.92 1.76 5.74
CA MET A 1 -10.36 1.13 4.53
C MET A 1 -10.64 2.01 3.32
N ILE A 2 -9.68 2.21 2.45
CA ILE A 2 -9.81 2.85 1.13
C ILE A 2 -9.86 1.71 0.11
N SER A 3 -10.96 1.56 -0.60
CA SER A 3 -11.10 0.51 -1.63
C SER A 3 -10.94 1.12 -3.02
N VAL A 4 -9.99 0.57 -3.79
CA VAL A 4 -9.72 1.06 -5.16
C VAL A 4 -10.79 0.57 -6.12
N GLU A 5 -11.19 -0.70 -6.03
CA GLU A 5 -12.11 -1.33 -6.98
C GLU A 5 -13.53 -1.54 -6.45
N LYS A 6 -13.72 -2.30 -5.38
CA LYS A 6 -15.03 -2.88 -5.04
C LYS A 6 -15.94 -1.99 -4.21
N GLY A 7 -15.41 -1.16 -3.34
CA GLY A 7 -16.17 -0.24 -2.49
C GLY A 7 -16.99 -0.89 -1.37
N ARG A 8 -16.96 -2.20 -1.22
CA ARG A 8 -17.62 -2.93 -0.11
C ARG A 8 -16.88 -4.22 0.24
N LEU A 9 -16.94 -4.60 1.51
CA LEU A 9 -16.41 -5.87 1.99
C LEU A 9 -17.32 -7.04 1.61
N PRO A 10 -16.77 -8.24 1.36
CA PRO A 10 -17.56 -9.45 1.09
C PRO A 10 -18.18 -10.06 2.36
N PHE A 11 -17.96 -9.47 3.52
CA PHE A 11 -18.43 -9.92 4.83
C PHE A 11 -18.96 -8.74 5.66
N LYS A 12 -19.75 -9.03 6.67
CA LYS A 12 -20.28 -8.03 7.61
C LYS A 12 -19.14 -7.55 8.53
N SER A 13 -18.96 -6.24 8.60
CA SER A 13 -17.91 -5.59 9.41
C SER A 13 -18.29 -4.16 9.74
N ASP A 14 -17.73 -3.65 10.83
CA ASP A 14 -17.83 -2.25 11.25
C ASP A 14 -16.73 -1.37 10.61
N ILE A 15 -15.90 -1.94 9.74
CA ILE A 15 -14.86 -1.21 9.02
C ILE A 15 -15.50 -0.19 8.09
N LYS A 16 -15.18 1.08 8.30
CA LYS A 16 -15.62 2.15 7.39
C LYS A 16 -14.88 2.04 6.06
N VAL A 17 -15.62 1.79 5.00
CA VAL A 17 -15.11 1.68 3.63
C VAL A 17 -15.35 2.98 2.88
N CYS A 18 -14.29 3.48 2.23
CA CYS A 18 -14.31 4.65 1.38
C CYS A 18 -13.80 4.24 -0.01
N LYS A 19 -14.67 4.30 -1.05
CA LYS A 19 -14.25 4.00 -2.42
C LYS A 19 -13.48 5.17 -3.01
N VAL A 20 -12.39 4.88 -3.74
CA VAL A 20 -11.60 5.91 -4.42
C VAL A 20 -12.48 6.71 -5.36
N LYS A 21 -12.44 8.03 -5.23
CA LYS A 21 -13.15 8.95 -6.10
C LYS A 21 -12.43 9.03 -7.45
N ARG A 22 -13.20 8.90 -8.52
CA ARG A 22 -12.72 9.00 -9.91
C ARG A 22 -13.50 10.02 -10.74
N ASP A 23 -14.39 10.79 -10.12
CA ASP A 23 -15.12 11.89 -10.75
C ASP A 23 -14.52 13.23 -10.30
N PHE A 24 -13.74 13.84 -11.20
CA PHE A 24 -13.08 15.14 -11.01
C PHE A 24 -13.38 16.05 -12.22
N PRO A 25 -14.46 16.83 -12.18
CA PRO A 25 -14.91 17.61 -13.34
C PRO A 25 -13.92 18.67 -13.81
N ASN A 26 -12.94 19.04 -12.97
CA ASN A 26 -11.89 19.99 -13.32
C ASN A 26 -10.66 19.34 -13.98
N ALA A 27 -10.60 18.02 -14.07
CA ALA A 27 -9.52 17.32 -14.76
C ALA A 27 -9.62 17.57 -16.27
N LYS A 28 -8.55 18.08 -16.88
CA LYS A 28 -8.51 18.44 -18.31
C LYS A 28 -8.20 17.24 -19.20
N ASN A 29 -7.53 16.25 -18.65
CA ASN A 29 -7.10 15.01 -19.31
C ASN A 29 -6.99 13.87 -18.30
N TYR A 30 -6.60 12.67 -18.74
CA TYR A 30 -6.47 11.51 -17.89
C TYR A 30 -5.27 11.58 -16.92
N ALA A 31 -4.19 12.28 -17.27
CA ALA A 31 -3.10 12.51 -16.33
C ALA A 31 -3.57 13.36 -15.14
N ASP A 32 -4.28 14.47 -15.40
CA ASP A 32 -4.89 15.31 -14.36
C ASP A 32 -5.89 14.53 -13.50
N LEU A 33 -6.71 13.67 -14.14
CA LEU A 33 -7.68 12.82 -13.45
C LEU A 33 -6.99 11.89 -12.45
N ASN A 34 -5.93 11.20 -12.88
CA ASN A 34 -5.22 10.26 -12.02
C ASN A 34 -4.45 10.98 -10.91
N ALA A 35 -3.79 12.09 -11.19
CA ALA A 35 -3.18 12.93 -10.17
C ALA A 35 -4.20 13.41 -9.12
N ALA A 36 -5.41 13.76 -9.53
CA ALA A 36 -6.51 14.12 -8.61
C ALA A 36 -6.99 12.94 -7.77
N CYS A 37 -7.00 11.70 -8.33
CA CYS A 37 -7.30 10.47 -7.57
C CYS A 37 -6.28 10.26 -6.44
N TYR A 38 -4.98 10.33 -6.74
CA TYR A 38 -3.92 10.19 -5.73
C TYR A 38 -4.01 11.29 -4.67
N SER A 39 -4.21 12.55 -5.08
CA SER A 39 -4.38 13.68 -4.15
C SER A 39 -5.63 13.51 -3.25
N TRP A 40 -6.68 12.89 -3.76
CA TRP A 40 -7.86 12.57 -2.96
C TRP A 40 -7.55 11.50 -1.89
N ILE A 41 -6.82 10.43 -2.26
CA ILE A 41 -6.37 9.39 -1.32
C ILE A 41 -5.52 10.02 -0.20
N GLN A 42 -4.54 10.84 -0.55
CA GLN A 42 -3.69 11.55 0.40
C GLN A 42 -4.52 12.38 1.41
N ARG A 43 -5.51 13.14 0.93
CA ARG A 43 -6.42 13.91 1.79
C ARG A 43 -7.26 13.03 2.71
N VAL A 44 -7.77 11.89 2.21
CA VAL A 44 -8.54 10.95 3.03
C VAL A 44 -7.66 10.38 4.14
N ILE A 45 -6.42 10.01 3.84
CA ILE A 45 -5.46 9.50 4.82
C ILE A 45 -5.13 10.57 5.87
N ALA A 46 -4.78 11.79 5.43
CA ALA A 46 -4.42 12.89 6.33
C ALA A 46 -5.57 13.30 7.24
N SER A 47 -6.82 13.34 6.72
CA SER A 47 -8.00 13.73 7.52
C SER A 47 -8.55 12.61 8.40
N SER A 48 -8.11 11.39 8.23
CA SER A 48 -8.60 10.23 9.00
C SER A 48 -8.02 10.24 10.41
N LYS A 49 -8.90 10.02 11.40
CA LYS A 49 -8.50 9.79 12.80
C LYS A 49 -8.11 8.32 13.07
N ALA A 50 -8.28 7.43 12.09
CA ALA A 50 -7.89 6.04 12.23
C ALA A 50 -6.38 5.91 12.29
N LYS A 51 -5.89 5.09 13.21
CA LYS A 51 -4.46 4.79 13.40
C LYS A 51 -3.98 3.70 12.43
N SER A 52 -4.88 2.86 11.94
CA SER A 52 -4.60 1.85 10.93
C SER A 52 -5.52 2.08 9.74
N ILE A 53 -4.93 2.25 8.56
CA ILE A 53 -5.64 2.48 7.31
C ILE A 53 -5.21 1.40 6.32
N VAL A 54 -6.17 0.79 5.63
CA VAL A 54 -5.91 -0.19 4.58
C VAL A 54 -6.28 0.43 3.24
N ILE A 55 -5.37 0.37 2.27
CA ILE A 55 -5.62 0.62 0.85
C ILE A 55 -5.78 -0.74 0.17
N ASP A 56 -7.02 -1.10 -0.11
CA ASP A 56 -7.39 -2.38 -0.69
C ASP A 56 -7.33 -2.35 -2.21
N ASP A 57 -6.80 -3.42 -2.81
CA ASP A 57 -6.58 -3.53 -4.25
C ASP A 57 -5.66 -2.42 -4.80
N SER A 58 -4.60 -2.04 -4.07
CA SER A 58 -3.74 -0.89 -4.39
C SER A 58 -3.06 -0.98 -5.77
N GLN A 59 -2.83 -2.17 -6.30
CA GLN A 59 -2.31 -2.38 -7.66
C GLN A 59 -3.19 -1.71 -8.72
N TYR A 60 -4.52 -1.69 -8.51
CA TYR A 60 -5.45 -1.10 -9.47
C TYR A 60 -5.35 0.42 -9.59
N LEU A 61 -4.63 1.10 -8.71
CA LEU A 61 -4.26 2.49 -8.94
C LEU A 61 -3.41 2.62 -10.22
N LEU A 62 -2.42 1.74 -10.39
CA LEU A 62 -1.57 1.68 -11.58
C LEU A 62 -2.34 1.18 -12.81
N VAL A 63 -3.16 0.13 -12.64
CA VAL A 63 -3.94 -0.46 -13.73
C VAL A 63 -4.95 0.52 -14.29
N ASN A 64 -5.68 1.24 -13.43
CA ASN A 64 -6.67 2.22 -13.84
C ASN A 64 -6.01 3.39 -14.58
N GLU A 65 -4.87 3.90 -14.09
CA GLU A 65 -4.11 4.95 -14.78
C GLU A 65 -3.62 4.46 -16.15
N LEU A 66 -3.13 3.22 -16.25
CA LEU A 66 -2.70 2.63 -17.52
C LEU A 66 -3.84 2.60 -18.55
N PHE A 67 -5.03 2.14 -18.15
CA PHE A 67 -6.19 2.06 -19.05
C PHE A 67 -6.72 3.45 -19.43
N ASP A 68 -6.81 4.38 -18.50
CA ASP A 68 -7.21 5.76 -18.79
C ASP A 68 -6.29 6.40 -19.86
N ARG A 69 -4.99 6.15 -19.72
CA ARG A 69 -3.94 6.74 -20.58
C ARG A 69 -3.53 5.82 -21.74
N ALA A 70 -4.32 4.76 -22.03
CA ALA A 70 -3.96 3.77 -23.05
C ALA A 70 -3.74 4.36 -24.45
N LYS A 71 -4.43 5.45 -24.80
CA LYS A 71 -4.30 6.12 -26.10
C LYS A 71 -3.12 7.11 -26.18
N GLU A 72 -2.48 7.42 -25.07
CA GLU A 72 -1.27 8.24 -25.06
C GLU A 72 -0.10 7.47 -25.66
N LYS A 73 0.54 8.05 -26.68
CA LYS A 73 1.64 7.40 -27.40
C LYS A 73 3.00 7.55 -26.71
N SER A 74 3.15 8.55 -25.81
CA SER A 74 4.40 8.80 -25.12
C SER A 74 4.69 7.74 -24.06
N TYR A 75 5.95 7.34 -23.96
CA TYR A 75 6.46 6.50 -22.87
C TYR A 75 6.55 7.22 -21.53
N ASP A 76 6.48 8.56 -21.51
CA ASP A 76 6.56 9.37 -20.29
C ASP A 76 5.44 9.02 -19.31
N LYS A 77 4.28 8.58 -19.81
CA LYS A 77 3.16 8.12 -18.97
C LYS A 77 3.58 7.06 -17.94
N PHE A 78 4.49 6.14 -18.27
CA PHE A 78 4.97 5.13 -17.34
C PHE A 78 5.84 5.73 -16.23
N THR A 79 6.57 6.80 -16.56
CA THR A 79 7.31 7.58 -15.56
C THR A 79 6.35 8.32 -14.64
N ASP A 80 5.32 8.96 -15.19
CA ASP A 80 4.29 9.66 -14.40
C ASP A 80 3.57 8.69 -13.45
N MET A 81 3.19 7.49 -13.92
CA MET A 81 2.57 6.46 -13.10
C MET A 81 3.47 6.05 -11.92
N ALA A 82 4.76 5.82 -12.18
CA ALA A 82 5.74 5.50 -11.16
C ALA A 82 5.88 6.65 -10.15
N VAL A 83 5.93 7.88 -10.62
CA VAL A 83 6.01 9.09 -9.79
C VAL A 83 4.75 9.25 -8.93
N ASN A 84 3.55 9.09 -9.51
CA ASN A 84 2.29 9.22 -8.79
C ASN A 84 2.20 8.20 -7.64
N PHE A 85 2.50 6.92 -7.92
CA PHE A 85 2.45 5.86 -6.91
C PHE A 85 3.51 6.07 -5.82
N ARG A 86 4.76 6.38 -6.22
CA ARG A 86 5.84 6.70 -5.30
C ARG A 86 5.50 7.90 -4.40
N ASN A 87 4.94 8.95 -4.97
CA ASN A 87 4.57 10.15 -4.21
C ASN A 87 3.46 9.87 -3.18
N LEU A 88 2.55 8.92 -3.44
CA LEU A 88 1.59 8.48 -2.45
C LEU A 88 2.29 7.84 -1.24
N ILE A 89 3.26 6.96 -1.47
CA ILE A 89 4.02 6.30 -0.40
C ILE A 89 4.85 7.33 0.39
N HIS A 90 5.57 8.22 -0.30
CA HIS A 90 6.33 9.28 0.35
C HIS A 90 5.45 10.21 1.18
N PHE A 91 4.29 10.60 0.67
CA PHE A 91 3.34 11.40 1.42
C PHE A 91 2.93 10.72 2.74
N ILE A 92 2.76 9.39 2.73
CA ILE A 92 2.42 8.63 3.94
C ILE A 92 3.59 8.62 4.92
N ASN A 93 4.82 8.44 4.43
CA ASN A 93 6.02 8.46 5.26
C ASN A 93 6.28 9.85 5.90
N ASP A 94 5.82 10.90 5.24
CA ASP A 94 5.97 12.30 5.70
C ASP A 94 4.79 12.78 6.57
N LEU A 95 3.85 11.90 6.95
CA LEU A 95 2.73 12.27 7.81
C LEU A 95 3.24 12.67 9.21
N PRO A 96 2.66 13.72 9.81
CA PRO A 96 3.06 14.17 11.14
C PRO A 96 2.62 13.21 12.26
N GLU A 97 1.66 12.33 12.00
CA GLU A 97 1.18 11.34 12.95
C GLU A 97 2.04 10.08 12.90
N GLU A 98 3.06 10.00 13.74
CA GLU A 98 4.01 8.88 13.81
C GLU A 98 3.36 7.52 14.14
N ASP A 99 2.16 7.52 14.75
CA ASP A 99 1.42 6.31 15.13
C ASP A 99 0.41 5.83 14.09
N LYS A 100 0.39 6.45 12.91
CA LYS A 100 -0.49 6.07 11.80
C LYS A 100 0.20 5.06 10.88
N ILE A 101 -0.39 3.86 10.75
CA ILE A 101 0.11 2.80 9.88
C ILE A 101 -0.83 2.69 8.67
N VAL A 102 -0.26 2.63 7.47
CA VAL A 102 -1.01 2.46 6.22
C VAL A 102 -0.59 1.16 5.53
N TYR A 103 -1.52 0.25 5.38
CA TYR A 103 -1.35 -1.05 4.72
C TYR A 103 -1.77 -0.96 3.27
N PHE A 104 -0.93 -1.44 2.36
CA PHE A 104 -1.24 -1.63 0.96
C PHE A 104 -1.52 -3.11 0.71
N LEU A 105 -2.77 -3.49 0.46
CA LEU A 105 -3.08 -4.82 -0.05
C LEU A 105 -2.85 -4.80 -1.56
N HIS A 106 -1.88 -5.59 -2.00
CA HIS A 106 -1.35 -5.52 -3.34
C HIS A 106 -1.20 -6.93 -3.91
N HIS A 107 -1.59 -7.15 -5.16
CA HIS A 107 -1.42 -8.44 -5.81
C HIS A 107 0.06 -8.75 -6.05
N SER A 108 0.41 -10.03 -6.01
CA SER A 108 1.72 -10.52 -6.43
C SER A 108 1.69 -11.10 -7.85
N GLU A 109 2.87 -11.27 -8.42
CA GLU A 109 3.10 -12.00 -9.65
C GLU A 109 4.40 -12.80 -9.58
N ALA A 110 4.39 -13.99 -10.21
CA ALA A 110 5.59 -14.82 -10.29
C ALA A 110 6.64 -14.21 -11.24
N THR A 111 7.88 -14.18 -10.79
CA THR A 111 9.05 -13.83 -11.61
C THR A 111 9.54 -15.04 -12.40
N SER A 112 10.43 -14.83 -13.36
CA SER A 112 10.99 -15.91 -14.20
C SER A 112 11.80 -16.94 -13.41
N ASP A 113 12.28 -16.60 -12.22
CA ASP A 113 13.00 -17.48 -11.30
C ASP A 113 12.10 -18.13 -10.24
N GLY A 114 10.76 -17.97 -10.41
CA GLY A 114 9.75 -18.63 -9.59
C GLY A 114 9.47 -17.96 -8.24
N ARG A 115 10.06 -16.78 -7.97
CA ARG A 115 9.72 -15.99 -6.78
C ARG A 115 8.50 -15.11 -7.03
N GLU A 116 7.81 -14.75 -5.97
CA GLU A 116 6.72 -13.79 -6.00
C GLU A 116 7.23 -12.37 -5.67
N LYS A 117 6.81 -11.41 -6.46
CA LYS A 117 7.03 -9.97 -6.23
C LYS A 117 5.71 -9.19 -6.29
N ALA A 118 5.70 -7.96 -5.84
CA ALA A 118 4.56 -7.08 -6.02
C ALA A 118 4.28 -6.87 -7.52
N LYS A 119 3.03 -7.09 -7.93
CA LYS A 119 2.61 -7.00 -9.32
C LYS A 119 2.51 -5.54 -9.75
N THR A 120 3.14 -5.20 -10.84
CA THR A 120 3.05 -3.88 -11.45
C THR A 120 2.26 -3.92 -12.76
N ILE A 121 2.42 -2.92 -13.60
CA ILE A 121 1.88 -2.89 -14.96
C ILE A 121 2.90 -3.37 -16.00
N GLY A 122 3.97 -4.03 -15.55
CA GLY A 122 4.98 -4.66 -16.38
C GLY A 122 6.30 -3.93 -16.44
N ARG A 123 7.22 -4.44 -17.27
CA ARG A 123 8.63 -4.08 -17.34
C ARG A 123 8.90 -2.57 -17.40
N MET A 124 8.07 -1.80 -18.11
CA MET A 124 8.27 -0.35 -18.24
C MET A 124 8.18 0.40 -16.90
N LEU A 125 7.41 -0.13 -15.94
CA LEU A 125 7.37 0.40 -14.58
C LEU A 125 8.47 -0.23 -13.71
N ASP A 126 8.67 -1.55 -13.83
CA ASP A 126 9.63 -2.31 -13.03
C ASP A 126 11.06 -1.79 -13.16
N GLU A 127 11.45 -1.34 -14.38
CA GLU A 127 12.76 -0.72 -14.62
C GLU A 127 12.95 0.63 -13.92
N LYS A 128 11.85 1.27 -13.48
CA LYS A 128 11.87 2.60 -12.85
C LYS A 128 11.66 2.56 -11.36
N LEU A 129 10.92 1.56 -10.86
CA LEU A 129 10.48 1.47 -9.48
C LEU A 129 10.51 0.02 -9.00
N THR A 130 11.33 -0.26 -8.00
CA THR A 130 11.21 -1.48 -7.20
C THR A 130 10.22 -1.19 -6.08
N LEU A 131 8.99 -1.68 -6.24
CA LEU A 131 7.87 -1.30 -5.38
C LEU A 131 8.13 -1.66 -3.92
N GLU A 132 8.61 -2.87 -3.65
CA GLU A 132 8.91 -3.33 -2.30
C GLU A 132 10.02 -2.52 -1.61
N GLY A 133 10.89 -1.89 -2.42
CA GLY A 133 11.93 -0.99 -1.91
C GLY A 133 11.38 0.28 -1.25
N CYS A 134 10.13 0.65 -1.55
CA CYS A 134 9.48 1.82 -0.99
C CYS A 134 8.83 1.59 0.39
N PHE A 135 8.81 0.36 0.89
CA PHE A 135 8.19 -0.02 2.16
C PHE A 135 9.23 -0.56 3.14
N ASP A 136 9.06 -0.28 4.42
CA ASP A 136 9.92 -0.84 5.49
C ASP A 136 9.53 -2.29 5.78
N ILE A 137 8.26 -2.61 5.69
CA ILE A 137 7.69 -3.93 5.96
C ILE A 137 6.95 -4.42 4.72
N VAL A 138 7.33 -5.60 4.24
CA VAL A 138 6.65 -6.31 3.14
C VAL A 138 6.36 -7.73 3.60
N ILE A 139 5.09 -8.08 3.65
CA ILE A 139 4.61 -9.40 4.05
C ILE A 139 4.00 -10.09 2.85
N TYR A 140 4.41 -11.32 2.58
CA TYR A 140 3.81 -12.15 1.55
C TYR A 140 2.69 -13.01 2.13
N CYS A 141 1.52 -12.99 1.49
CA CYS A 141 0.34 -13.74 1.91
C CYS A 141 0.04 -14.85 0.91
N THR A 142 0.10 -16.11 1.35
CA THR A 142 -0.32 -17.28 0.57
C THR A 142 -0.80 -18.38 1.51
N ASP A 143 -1.66 -19.28 1.03
CA ASP A 143 -2.16 -20.45 1.75
C ASP A 143 -2.70 -20.13 3.16
N HIS A 144 -3.39 -18.99 3.27
CA HIS A 144 -3.93 -18.48 4.55
C HIS A 144 -2.87 -18.20 5.63
N LYS A 145 -1.63 -17.89 5.22
CA LYS A 145 -0.52 -17.56 6.10
C LYS A 145 0.18 -16.30 5.64
N PHE A 146 0.88 -15.65 6.56
CA PHE A 146 1.78 -14.55 6.28
C PHE A 146 3.24 -15.03 6.40
N TYR A 147 4.08 -14.62 5.45
CA TYR A 147 5.52 -14.81 5.45
C TYR A 147 6.21 -13.46 5.62
N THR A 148 7.04 -13.36 6.67
CA THR A 148 7.64 -12.10 7.13
C THR A 148 9.03 -11.85 6.54
N GLN A 149 9.67 -12.89 6.01
CA GLN A 149 11.00 -12.82 5.41
C GLN A 149 11.04 -13.55 4.07
N ALA A 150 11.94 -13.13 3.20
CA ALA A 150 12.22 -13.83 1.96
C ALA A 150 12.76 -15.25 2.26
N ASN A 151 12.06 -16.25 1.77
CA ASN A 151 12.40 -17.68 1.93
C ASN A 151 12.61 -18.36 0.58
N ASN A 152 13.21 -17.65 -0.40
CA ASN A 152 13.33 -18.01 -1.81
C ASN A 152 11.99 -18.07 -2.58
N GLN A 153 10.87 -17.74 -1.97
CA GLN A 153 9.54 -17.74 -2.59
C GLN A 153 9.03 -16.33 -2.87
N SER A 154 9.46 -15.33 -2.10
CA SER A 154 8.94 -13.97 -2.21
C SER A 154 9.99 -12.90 -1.91
N THR A 155 9.60 -11.65 -2.11
CA THR A 155 10.36 -10.45 -1.74
C THR A 155 9.98 -9.90 -0.36
N ALA A 156 9.37 -10.72 0.51
CA ALA A 156 9.01 -10.33 1.86
C ALA A 156 10.23 -9.89 2.67
N LYS A 157 10.07 -8.85 3.47
CA LYS A 157 11.10 -8.32 4.38
C LYS A 157 10.46 -7.65 5.58
N THR A 158 11.03 -7.86 6.75
CA THR A 158 10.69 -7.11 7.97
C THR A 158 11.94 -6.82 8.77
N PRO A 159 11.95 -5.81 9.64
CA PRO A 159 13.04 -5.57 10.58
C PRO A 159 13.31 -6.78 11.44
N GLU A 160 14.59 -6.97 11.80
CA GLU A 160 15.00 -8.04 12.70
C GLU A 160 14.32 -7.89 14.06
N GLY A 161 13.77 -8.99 14.57
CA GLY A 161 13.10 -9.02 15.88
C GLY A 161 11.65 -8.50 15.89
N LEU A 162 11.11 -8.02 14.75
CA LEU A 162 9.70 -7.61 14.69
C LEU A 162 8.75 -8.80 14.87
N PHE A 163 9.07 -9.94 14.27
CA PHE A 163 8.32 -11.17 14.41
C PHE A 163 9.24 -12.31 14.88
N GLU A 164 8.73 -13.16 15.77
CA GLU A 164 9.47 -14.31 16.29
C GLU A 164 9.64 -15.42 15.24
N SER A 165 8.79 -15.46 14.20
CA SER A 165 8.74 -16.51 13.21
C SER A 165 8.65 -15.96 11.79
N VAL A 166 9.24 -16.69 10.84
CA VAL A 166 9.13 -16.37 9.40
C VAL A 166 7.71 -16.59 8.89
N GLU A 167 7.01 -17.60 9.42
CA GLU A 167 5.61 -17.88 9.11
C GLU A 167 4.73 -17.52 10.32
N ILE A 168 3.72 -16.69 10.08
CA ILE A 168 2.76 -16.25 11.10
C ILE A 168 1.31 -16.42 10.59
N PRO A 169 0.31 -16.46 11.49
CA PRO A 169 -1.09 -16.51 11.09
C PRO A 169 -1.48 -15.32 10.21
N ASN A 170 -2.40 -15.54 9.26
CA ASN A 170 -3.00 -14.49 8.44
C ASN A 170 -3.99 -13.67 9.29
N ASP A 171 -3.45 -12.84 10.16
CA ASP A 171 -4.18 -11.93 11.02
C ASP A 171 -3.52 -10.55 10.99
N LEU A 172 -4.12 -9.63 10.23
CA LEU A 172 -3.59 -8.27 10.08
C LEU A 172 -3.67 -7.48 11.40
N LYS A 173 -4.60 -7.84 12.31
CA LYS A 173 -4.67 -7.21 13.62
C LYS A 173 -3.46 -7.58 14.48
N ALA A 174 -3.08 -8.86 14.48
CA ALA A 174 -1.88 -9.32 15.18
C ALA A 174 -0.61 -8.68 14.61
N VAL A 175 -0.55 -8.50 13.29
CA VAL A 175 0.55 -7.76 12.62
C VAL A 175 0.58 -6.30 13.07
N ASP A 176 -0.57 -5.61 13.10
CA ASP A 176 -0.67 -4.21 13.56
C ASP A 176 -0.20 -4.06 15.00
N ASP A 177 -0.61 -4.98 15.89
CA ASP A 177 -0.20 -4.97 17.29
C ASP A 177 1.32 -5.18 17.45
N ALA A 178 1.90 -6.15 16.72
CA ALA A 178 3.33 -6.40 16.73
C ALA A 178 4.15 -5.19 16.22
N ILE A 179 3.69 -4.54 15.15
CA ILE A 179 4.35 -3.32 14.63
C ILE A 179 4.28 -2.20 15.68
N ARG A 180 3.12 -2.00 16.30
CA ARG A 180 2.96 -0.96 17.33
C ARG A 180 3.83 -1.21 18.55
N GLU A 181 3.92 -2.45 19.00
CA GLU A 181 4.79 -2.84 20.10
C GLU A 181 6.27 -2.62 19.76
N TYR A 182 6.69 -3.10 18.59
CA TYR A 182 8.09 -2.99 18.14
C TYR A 182 8.58 -1.54 18.04
N TYR A 183 7.76 -0.65 17.48
CA TYR A 183 8.11 0.77 17.32
C TYR A 183 7.64 1.66 18.48
N GLY A 184 6.99 1.12 19.52
CA GLY A 184 6.45 1.89 20.62
C GLY A 184 5.32 2.85 20.24
N LEU A 185 4.55 2.53 19.18
CA LEU A 185 3.48 3.39 18.68
C LEU A 185 2.23 3.28 19.53
N GLY A 186 1.73 4.42 20.04
CA GLY A 186 0.46 4.48 20.79
C GLY A 186 0.58 4.10 22.27
N GLY A 187 1.78 4.01 22.81
CA GLY A 187 2.00 3.93 24.26
C GLY A 187 1.50 5.21 24.92
N ALA A 188 0.53 5.10 25.84
CA ALA A 188 0.23 6.14 26.78
C ALA A 188 1.53 6.52 27.50
N ASN A 189 1.79 7.83 27.64
CA ASN A 189 2.90 8.40 28.38
C ASN A 189 3.35 7.48 29.51
N VAL A 190 4.55 6.91 29.39
CA VAL A 190 5.26 6.39 30.54
C VAL A 190 5.50 7.60 31.40
N GLU A 191 4.66 7.80 32.43
CA GLU A 191 4.96 8.76 33.49
C GLU A 191 6.36 8.43 33.97
N GLU A 192 7.30 9.36 33.75
CA GLU A 192 8.59 9.36 34.43
C GLU A 192 8.32 9.32 35.91
N LYS A 193 8.44 8.12 36.48
CA LYS A 193 8.58 8.02 37.94
C LYS A 193 9.98 8.48 38.29
N THR A 194 10.07 9.75 38.65
CA THR A 194 11.15 10.32 39.48
C THR A 194 11.28 9.56 40.78
#